data_c618367da8b9cb65a6d37cb492a03dbd
#
_entry.id   c618367da8b9cb65a6d37cb492a03dbd
#
_cell.length_a   1.000
_cell.length_b   1.000
_cell.length_c   1.000
_cell.angle_alpha   90.00
_cell.angle_beta   90.00
_cell.angle_gamma   90.00
#
_symmetry.space_group_name_H-M   'P 1'
#
loop_
_entity.id
_entity.type
_entity.pdbx_description
1 polymer ?
#
loop_
_entity_poly.entity_id
_entity_poly.type
_entity_poly.pdbx_seq_one_letter_code
_entity_poly.pdbx_strand_id
1 'polypeptide(L)'
;MSDQVKKNPAFKQGWLRVLLFGVGFFIVTLLLAIPAVLAITGTSPQQLEGNPIGTLSGLLTGNYLWLLVLLEFAISLVSVCIFRFFIDRRSFISLGWDLQAFASEALTGLFIGPALLGLTSVLLLFSGHLEWTDIVWDPSSLFISFGLMALIAFSEELVFRGYILGNLLKTFPNKYIALAISALLFACFHISNPGIHTLAFANLFLAGLLLGINYIYTKNLWFSFLFHLSWNFFQGPILGFKVSGLSLPSLLVAEPKGDLFLTGGDFGLEGSIINTLISFTSVLILAWAFEKKYNPSSPQPAKISPTV
;
A
#
# COMPACT_ATOMS: atom_id res chain seq x y z
N MET A 1 -34.27 -2.85 0.86
CA MET A 1 -33.07 -2.82 0.03
C MET A 1 -33.19 -3.92 -1.02
N SER A 2 -33.33 -3.57 -2.29
CA SER A 2 -33.63 -4.49 -3.39
C SER A 2 -32.55 -5.57 -3.52
N ASP A 3 -32.97 -6.84 -3.55
CA ASP A 3 -32.16 -7.98 -3.99
C ASP A 3 -31.62 -7.70 -5.41
N GLN A 4 -30.45 -7.11 -5.48
CA GLN A 4 -29.72 -7.07 -6.73
C GLN A 4 -29.33 -8.51 -7.06
N VAL A 5 -30.00 -9.11 -8.04
CA VAL A 5 -29.66 -10.39 -8.64
C VAL A 5 -28.16 -10.41 -8.90
N LYS A 6 -27.40 -11.21 -8.13
CA LYS A 6 -25.95 -11.34 -8.28
C LYS A 6 -25.65 -11.88 -9.68
N LYS A 7 -25.35 -10.98 -10.62
CA LYS A 7 -24.96 -11.39 -11.98
C LYS A 7 -23.64 -12.17 -11.90
N ASN A 8 -23.56 -13.28 -12.64
CA ASN A 8 -22.32 -14.02 -12.74
C ASN A 8 -21.22 -13.15 -13.37
N PRO A 9 -19.98 -13.24 -12.91
CA PRO A 9 -18.87 -12.54 -13.54
C PRO A 9 -18.67 -13.01 -14.98
N ALA A 10 -18.06 -12.18 -15.84
CA ALA A 10 -17.77 -12.52 -17.24
C ALA A 10 -16.83 -13.75 -17.35
N PHE A 11 -15.91 -13.89 -16.39
CA PHE A 11 -15.01 -15.05 -16.27
C PHE A 11 -15.15 -15.64 -14.88
N LYS A 12 -15.33 -16.96 -14.75
CA LYS A 12 -15.50 -17.63 -13.44
C LYS A 12 -14.20 -17.64 -12.63
N GLN A 13 -13.06 -17.82 -13.30
CA GLN A 13 -11.74 -17.96 -12.66
C GLN A 13 -11.21 -16.60 -12.17
N GLY A 14 -10.94 -16.48 -10.87
CA GLY A 14 -10.42 -15.25 -10.26
C GLY A 14 -9.01 -14.89 -10.77
N TRP A 15 -8.12 -15.88 -10.94
CA TRP A 15 -6.78 -15.66 -11.47
C TRP A 15 -6.78 -15.09 -12.88
N LEU A 16 -7.70 -15.54 -13.75
CA LEU A 16 -7.83 -15.02 -15.12
C LEU A 16 -8.26 -13.55 -15.11
N ARG A 17 -9.16 -13.16 -14.17
CA ARG A 17 -9.55 -11.75 -14.00
C ARG A 17 -8.37 -10.89 -13.54
N VAL A 18 -7.52 -11.41 -12.63
CA VAL A 18 -6.31 -10.71 -12.19
C VAL A 18 -5.31 -10.55 -13.35
N LEU A 19 -5.10 -11.59 -14.15
CA LEU A 19 -4.22 -11.53 -15.32
C LEU A 19 -4.71 -10.50 -16.34
N LEU A 20 -5.99 -10.57 -16.70
CA LEU A 20 -6.60 -9.62 -17.64
C LEU A 20 -6.58 -8.20 -17.12
N PHE A 21 -6.79 -8.02 -15.80
CA PHE A 21 -6.66 -6.71 -15.15
C PHE A 21 -5.23 -6.18 -15.27
N GLY A 22 -4.21 -6.99 -14.97
CA GLY A 22 -2.81 -6.58 -15.08
C GLY A 22 -2.44 -6.14 -16.49
N VAL A 23 -2.87 -6.90 -17.51
CA VAL A 23 -2.65 -6.53 -18.92
C VAL A 23 -3.41 -5.25 -19.26
N GLY A 24 -4.69 -5.14 -18.88
CA GLY A 24 -5.52 -3.95 -19.15
C GLY A 24 -4.96 -2.72 -18.43
N PHE A 25 -4.57 -2.83 -17.17
CA PHE A 25 -3.95 -1.76 -16.40
C PHE A 25 -2.67 -1.26 -17.06
N PHE A 26 -1.80 -2.19 -17.47
CA PHE A 26 -0.56 -1.85 -18.19
C PHE A 26 -0.84 -1.12 -19.51
N ILE A 27 -1.79 -1.59 -20.31
CA ILE A 27 -2.18 -0.92 -21.56
C ILE A 27 -2.73 0.49 -21.28
N VAL A 28 -3.61 0.65 -20.30
CA VAL A 28 -4.16 1.97 -19.92
C VAL A 28 -3.04 2.90 -19.44
N THR A 29 -2.10 2.39 -18.65
CA THR A 29 -0.92 3.16 -18.21
C THR A 29 -0.08 3.62 -19.40
N LEU A 30 0.24 2.74 -20.35
CA LEU A 30 1.00 3.10 -21.54
C LEU A 30 0.28 4.17 -22.40
N LEU A 31 -1.03 4.03 -22.57
CA LEU A 31 -1.82 4.92 -23.44
C LEU A 31 -2.11 6.29 -22.80
N LEU A 32 -2.18 6.38 -21.48
CA LEU A 32 -2.54 7.62 -20.78
C LEU A 32 -1.35 8.26 -20.08
N ALA A 33 -0.56 7.49 -19.32
CA ALA A 33 0.52 8.06 -18.52
C ALA A 33 1.67 8.56 -19.39
N ILE A 34 2.12 7.81 -20.38
CA ILE A 34 3.27 8.19 -21.21
C ILE A 34 2.98 9.48 -22.00
N PRO A 35 1.89 9.57 -22.78
CA PRO A 35 1.59 10.80 -23.49
C PRO A 35 1.37 12.01 -22.57
N ALA A 36 0.70 11.82 -21.43
CA ALA A 36 0.48 12.90 -20.46
C ALA A 36 1.79 13.41 -19.88
N VAL A 37 2.69 12.51 -19.47
CA VAL A 37 4.02 12.87 -18.96
C VAL A 37 4.81 13.62 -20.02
N LEU A 38 4.92 13.11 -21.24
CA LEU A 38 5.65 13.76 -22.34
C LEU A 38 5.09 15.17 -22.65
N ALA A 39 3.76 15.31 -22.70
CA ALA A 39 3.11 16.59 -22.99
C ALA A 39 3.32 17.64 -21.90
N ILE A 40 3.32 17.24 -20.63
CA ILE A 40 3.38 18.18 -19.50
C ILE A 40 4.82 18.52 -19.12
N THR A 41 5.73 17.55 -19.21
CA THR A 41 7.13 17.75 -18.83
C THR A 41 7.99 18.29 -19.97
N GLY A 42 7.50 18.25 -21.22
CA GLY A 42 8.29 18.55 -22.41
C GLY A 42 9.38 17.52 -22.71
N THR A 43 9.37 16.36 -22.04
CA THR A 43 10.33 15.28 -22.26
C THR A 43 10.14 14.71 -23.67
N SER A 44 11.23 14.60 -24.43
CA SER A 44 11.14 14.02 -25.77
C SER A 44 11.06 12.48 -25.74
N PRO A 45 10.41 11.83 -26.74
CA PRO A 45 10.40 10.37 -26.84
C PRO A 45 11.82 9.77 -26.84
N GLN A 46 12.81 10.43 -27.46
CA GLN A 46 14.21 9.99 -27.52
C GLN A 46 14.86 9.97 -26.12
N GLN A 47 14.54 10.92 -25.25
CA GLN A 47 15.02 10.92 -23.87
C GLN A 47 14.43 9.76 -23.06
N LEU A 48 13.16 9.43 -23.31
CA LEU A 48 12.51 8.28 -22.66
C LEU A 48 13.10 6.96 -23.18
N GLU A 49 13.32 6.81 -24.48
CA GLU A 49 13.91 5.62 -25.08
C GLU A 49 15.36 5.38 -24.61
N GLY A 50 16.15 6.45 -24.49
CA GLY A 50 17.55 6.38 -24.11
C GLY A 50 17.79 5.97 -22.65
N ASN A 51 16.95 6.42 -21.73
CA ASN A 51 17.04 6.09 -20.30
C ASN A 51 15.66 6.16 -19.62
N PRO A 52 14.77 5.18 -19.85
CA PRO A 52 13.39 5.26 -19.36
C PRO A 52 13.32 5.29 -17.82
N ILE A 53 14.12 4.47 -17.14
CA ILE A 53 14.12 4.38 -15.68
C ILE A 53 14.65 5.66 -15.04
N GLY A 54 15.77 6.20 -15.54
CA GLY A 54 16.35 7.43 -15.02
C GLY A 54 15.45 8.64 -15.27
N THR A 55 14.79 8.70 -16.42
CA THR A 55 13.83 9.76 -16.74
C THR A 55 12.62 9.72 -15.81
N LEU A 56 12.00 8.56 -15.63
CA LEU A 56 10.88 8.38 -14.71
C LEU A 56 11.27 8.63 -13.24
N SER A 57 12.44 8.15 -12.81
CA SER A 57 12.97 8.42 -11.48
C SER A 57 13.18 9.91 -11.24
N GLY A 58 13.70 10.65 -12.22
CA GLY A 58 13.85 12.10 -12.14
C GLY A 58 12.51 12.85 -12.03
N LEU A 59 11.48 12.36 -12.69
CA LEU A 59 10.12 12.90 -12.57
C LEU A 59 9.49 12.63 -11.20
N LEU A 60 9.74 11.45 -10.62
CA LEU A 60 9.26 11.08 -9.28
C LEU A 60 9.89 11.91 -8.15
N THR A 61 11.11 12.41 -8.34
CA THR A 61 11.81 13.24 -7.36
C THR A 61 11.67 14.73 -7.58
N GLY A 62 11.02 15.15 -8.67
CA GLY A 62 10.89 16.54 -9.10
C GLY A 62 9.51 17.16 -8.85
N ASN A 63 9.31 18.35 -9.44
CA ASN A 63 8.08 19.14 -9.33
C ASN A 63 6.82 18.45 -9.89
N TYR A 64 6.97 17.31 -10.55
CA TYR A 64 5.88 16.56 -11.20
C TYR A 64 5.31 15.42 -10.37
N LEU A 65 5.86 15.18 -9.18
CA LEU A 65 5.43 14.06 -8.31
C LEU A 65 3.90 14.00 -8.14
N TRP A 66 3.26 15.16 -7.82
CA TRP A 66 1.81 15.24 -7.59
C TRP A 66 0.99 15.06 -8.85
N LEU A 67 1.53 15.36 -10.02
CA LEU A 67 0.88 15.05 -11.28
C LEU A 67 0.91 13.54 -11.54
N LEU A 68 2.05 12.89 -11.30
CA LEU A 68 2.18 11.43 -11.46
C LEU A 68 1.26 10.68 -10.50
N VAL A 69 1.15 11.14 -9.25
CA VAL A 69 0.23 10.57 -8.24
C VAL A 69 -1.23 10.74 -8.66
N LEU A 70 -1.63 11.91 -9.16
CA LEU A 70 -2.99 12.12 -9.67
C LEU A 70 -3.29 11.24 -10.88
N LEU A 71 -2.33 11.07 -11.75
CA LEU A 71 -2.46 10.23 -12.94
C LEU A 71 -2.58 8.74 -12.56
N GLU A 72 -1.74 8.29 -11.64
CA GLU A 72 -1.82 6.93 -11.08
C GLU A 72 -3.17 6.68 -10.40
N PHE A 73 -3.64 7.63 -9.57
CA PHE A 73 -4.96 7.57 -8.96
C PHE A 73 -6.08 7.44 -10.00
N ALA A 74 -6.06 8.29 -11.04
CA ALA A 74 -7.08 8.25 -12.09
C ALA A 74 -7.05 6.92 -12.86
N ILE A 75 -5.87 6.43 -13.24
CA ILE A 75 -5.69 5.16 -13.96
C ILE A 75 -6.16 4.00 -13.08
N SER A 76 -5.77 3.97 -11.81
CA SER A 76 -6.16 2.93 -10.85
C SER A 76 -7.67 2.89 -10.64
N LEU A 77 -8.28 4.05 -10.39
CA LEU A 77 -9.71 4.16 -10.17
C LEU A 77 -10.51 3.73 -11.40
N VAL A 78 -10.16 4.27 -12.57
CA VAL A 78 -10.85 3.96 -13.84
C VAL A 78 -10.70 2.48 -14.20
N SER A 79 -9.49 1.94 -14.11
CA SER A 79 -9.22 0.52 -14.41
C SER A 79 -10.01 -0.40 -13.48
N VAL A 80 -9.96 -0.15 -12.17
CA VAL A 80 -10.70 -0.95 -11.21
C VAL A 80 -12.21 -0.82 -11.42
N CYS A 81 -12.74 0.38 -11.70
CA CYS A 81 -14.15 0.57 -12.00
C CYS A 81 -14.57 -0.22 -13.26
N ILE A 82 -13.82 -0.12 -14.36
CA ILE A 82 -14.11 -0.86 -15.58
C ILE A 82 -14.18 -2.36 -15.30
N PHE A 83 -13.14 -2.92 -14.70
CA PHE A 83 -13.07 -4.35 -14.43
C PHE A 83 -14.13 -4.78 -13.40
N ARG A 84 -14.40 -3.96 -12.39
CA ARG A 84 -15.40 -4.27 -11.37
C ARG A 84 -16.81 -4.29 -11.93
N PHE A 85 -17.20 -3.30 -12.75
CA PHE A 85 -18.55 -3.21 -13.30
C PHE A 85 -18.78 -4.18 -14.46
N PHE A 86 -17.82 -4.30 -15.39
CA PHE A 86 -18.02 -5.08 -16.62
C PHE A 86 -17.57 -6.53 -16.50
N ILE A 87 -16.46 -6.79 -15.83
CA ILE A 87 -15.88 -8.14 -15.70
C ILE A 87 -16.42 -8.86 -14.48
N ASP A 88 -16.33 -8.25 -13.29
CA ASP A 88 -16.83 -8.83 -12.04
C ASP A 88 -18.35 -8.72 -11.91
N ARG A 89 -18.98 -7.75 -12.59
CA ARG A 89 -20.40 -7.41 -12.52
C ARG A 89 -20.88 -7.15 -11.10
N ARG A 90 -20.12 -6.33 -10.36
CA ARG A 90 -20.37 -5.98 -8.96
C ARG A 90 -20.18 -4.49 -8.73
N SER A 91 -20.79 -3.97 -7.64
CA SER A 91 -20.65 -2.57 -7.25
C SER A 91 -19.23 -2.29 -6.70
N PHE A 92 -18.82 -1.02 -6.77
CA PHE A 92 -17.54 -0.52 -6.22
C PHE A 92 -17.45 -0.74 -4.70
N ILE A 93 -18.51 -0.43 -3.96
CA ILE A 93 -18.59 -0.60 -2.49
C ILE A 93 -18.24 -2.03 -2.06
N SER A 94 -18.61 -3.02 -2.89
CA SER A 94 -18.32 -4.43 -2.62
C SER A 94 -16.85 -4.83 -2.71
N LEU A 95 -15.93 -3.87 -2.97
CA LEU A 95 -14.49 -4.05 -2.79
C LEU A 95 -14.05 -4.01 -1.33
N GLY A 96 -14.92 -3.48 -0.43
CA GLY A 96 -14.64 -3.47 1.00
C GLY A 96 -14.66 -2.08 1.63
N TRP A 97 -15.40 -1.13 1.10
CA TRP A 97 -15.51 0.25 1.61
C TRP A 97 -16.64 0.46 2.64
N ASP A 98 -17.10 -0.60 3.31
CA ASP A 98 -18.07 -0.49 4.41
C ASP A 98 -17.33 -0.26 5.74
N LEU A 99 -17.48 0.94 6.33
CA LEU A 99 -16.80 1.32 7.57
C LEU A 99 -17.56 0.84 8.81
N GLN A 100 -18.90 0.76 8.76
CA GLN A 100 -19.72 0.58 9.97
C GLN A 100 -19.38 -0.69 10.74
N ALA A 101 -19.11 -1.80 10.04
CA ALA A 101 -18.81 -3.08 10.67
C ALA A 101 -17.34 -3.22 11.12
N PHE A 102 -16.43 -2.33 10.67
CA PHE A 102 -14.97 -2.51 10.78
C PHE A 102 -14.23 -1.28 11.31
N ALA A 103 -14.91 -0.43 12.08
CA ALA A 103 -14.32 0.79 12.64
C ALA A 103 -13.13 0.49 13.58
N SER A 104 -13.16 -0.63 14.33
CA SER A 104 -12.05 -1.02 15.21
C SER A 104 -10.81 -1.43 14.42
N GLU A 105 -10.99 -2.13 13.30
CA GLU A 105 -9.90 -2.49 12.39
C GLU A 105 -9.32 -1.26 11.70
N ALA A 106 -10.17 -0.35 11.27
CA ALA A 106 -9.78 0.93 10.70
C ALA A 106 -8.88 1.73 11.66
N LEU A 107 -9.31 1.87 12.92
CA LEU A 107 -8.51 2.52 13.96
C LEU A 107 -7.20 1.77 14.24
N THR A 108 -7.24 0.44 14.30
CA THR A 108 -6.02 -0.37 14.46
C THR A 108 -5.04 -0.09 13.31
N GLY A 109 -5.51 -0.06 12.06
CA GLY A 109 -4.69 0.32 10.91
C GLY A 109 -4.06 1.70 11.05
N LEU A 110 -4.87 2.70 11.46
CA LEU A 110 -4.39 4.08 11.62
C LEU A 110 -3.23 4.21 12.60
N PHE A 111 -3.22 3.48 13.71
CA PHE A 111 -2.23 3.65 14.77
C PHE A 111 -1.05 2.68 14.68
N ILE A 112 -1.22 1.52 14.04
CA ILE A 112 -0.14 0.52 14.00
C ILE A 112 1.05 0.98 13.14
N GLY A 113 0.81 1.68 12.03
CA GLY A 113 1.87 2.23 11.17
C GLY A 113 2.81 3.16 11.94
N PRO A 114 2.29 4.26 12.54
CA PRO A 114 3.07 5.16 13.38
C PRO A 114 3.78 4.46 14.55
N ALA A 115 3.14 3.48 15.19
CA ALA A 115 3.75 2.75 16.30
C ALA A 115 4.98 1.93 15.87
N LEU A 116 4.91 1.22 14.74
CA LEU A 116 6.02 0.45 14.20
C LEU A 116 7.17 1.35 13.71
N LEU A 117 6.84 2.46 13.03
CA LEU A 117 7.82 3.45 12.60
C LEU A 117 8.49 4.15 13.78
N GLY A 118 7.70 4.51 14.81
CA GLY A 118 8.23 5.08 16.05
C GLY A 118 9.19 4.12 16.74
N LEU A 119 8.85 2.84 16.83
CA LEU A 119 9.75 1.81 17.38
C LEU A 119 11.05 1.70 16.56
N THR A 120 10.94 1.65 15.23
CA THR A 120 12.13 1.61 14.35
C THR A 120 13.02 2.84 14.55
N SER A 121 12.42 4.03 14.59
CA SER A 121 13.15 5.29 14.78
C SER A 121 13.82 5.38 16.15
N VAL A 122 13.14 4.92 17.19
CA VAL A 122 13.70 4.87 18.56
C VAL A 122 14.91 3.94 18.64
N LEU A 123 14.85 2.76 17.99
CA LEU A 123 15.99 1.84 17.94
C LEU A 123 17.17 2.45 17.19
N LEU A 124 16.94 3.16 16.08
CA LEU A 124 17.99 3.86 15.33
C LEU A 124 18.60 5.01 16.12
N LEU A 125 17.78 5.78 16.86
CA LEU A 125 18.26 6.85 17.74
C LEU A 125 19.18 6.32 18.84
N PHE A 126 18.73 5.31 19.59
CA PHE A 126 19.52 4.74 20.69
C PHE A 126 20.78 4.03 20.22
N SER A 127 20.80 3.51 18.99
CA SER A 127 22.00 2.92 18.40
C SER A 127 22.94 3.94 17.73
N GLY A 128 22.59 5.24 17.73
CA GLY A 128 23.40 6.30 17.12
C GLY A 128 23.35 6.35 15.59
N HIS A 129 22.37 5.66 14.98
CA HIS A 129 22.21 5.60 13.51
C HIS A 129 21.19 6.61 12.96
N LEU A 130 20.59 7.43 13.81
CA LEU A 130 19.64 8.48 13.45
C LEU A 130 19.89 9.72 14.30
N GLU A 131 19.85 10.88 13.65
CA GLU A 131 19.74 12.18 14.30
C GLU A 131 18.63 12.98 13.60
N TRP A 132 17.83 13.74 14.36
CA TRP A 132 17.00 14.79 13.82
C TRP A 132 17.67 16.12 14.07
N THR A 133 18.04 16.80 12.98
CA THR A 133 18.90 18.00 13.02
C THR A 133 18.09 19.29 13.05
N ASP A 134 16.84 19.26 12.58
CA ASP A 134 15.99 20.45 12.55
C ASP A 134 14.50 20.08 12.60
N ILE A 135 13.68 21.09 12.91
CA ILE A 135 12.19 21.03 12.86
C ILE A 135 11.70 22.13 11.94
N VAL A 136 11.11 21.74 10.80
CA VAL A 136 10.59 22.64 9.78
C VAL A 136 9.06 22.67 9.85
N TRP A 137 8.51 23.74 10.45
CA TRP A 137 7.06 23.90 10.57
C TRP A 137 6.46 24.55 9.32
N ASP A 138 5.98 23.74 8.38
CA ASP A 138 5.25 24.16 7.19
C ASP A 138 3.93 23.40 7.06
N PRO A 139 2.84 23.92 7.66
CA PRO A 139 1.52 23.28 7.60
C PRO A 139 0.98 23.07 6.19
N SER A 140 1.32 23.95 5.25
CA SER A 140 0.86 23.85 3.86
C SER A 140 1.48 22.64 3.16
N SER A 141 2.79 22.47 3.28
CA SER A 141 3.48 21.29 2.74
C SER A 141 3.05 20.00 3.40
N LEU A 142 2.81 20.02 4.73
CA LEU A 142 2.29 18.85 5.45
C LEU A 142 0.88 18.44 4.98
N PHE A 143 0.00 19.42 4.76
CA PHE A 143 -1.35 19.16 4.25
C PHE A 143 -1.34 18.61 2.81
N ILE A 144 -0.50 19.18 1.94
CA ILE A 144 -0.32 18.69 0.57
C ILE A 144 0.24 17.26 0.59
N SER A 145 1.27 17.00 1.40
CA SER A 145 1.86 15.67 1.55
C SER A 145 0.87 14.64 2.09
N PHE A 146 0.01 15.03 3.06
CA PHE A 146 -1.07 14.17 3.53
C PHE A 146 -2.02 13.77 2.39
N GLY A 147 -2.43 14.74 1.56
CA GLY A 147 -3.27 14.48 0.39
C GLY A 147 -2.61 13.53 -0.61
N LEU A 148 -1.31 13.74 -0.90
CA LEU A 148 -0.54 12.85 -1.78
C LEU A 148 -0.47 11.41 -1.23
N MET A 149 -0.13 11.25 0.05
CA MET A 149 -0.05 9.92 0.68
C MET A 149 -1.42 9.24 0.73
N ALA A 150 -2.51 10.02 0.90
CA ALA A 150 -3.86 9.47 0.85
C ALA A 150 -4.24 8.96 -0.55
N LEU A 151 -3.86 9.68 -1.60
CA LEU A 151 -4.10 9.25 -2.98
C LEU A 151 -3.29 8.00 -3.33
N ILE A 152 -2.00 7.95 -2.98
CA ILE A 152 -1.14 6.78 -3.19
C ILE A 152 -1.73 5.57 -2.45
N ALA A 153 -1.95 5.69 -1.14
CA ALA A 153 -2.49 4.59 -0.34
C ALA A 153 -3.85 4.10 -0.87
N PHE A 154 -4.75 5.03 -1.25
CA PHE A 154 -6.04 4.65 -1.81
C PHE A 154 -5.89 3.88 -3.13
N SER A 155 -5.06 4.38 -4.06
CA SER A 155 -4.82 3.78 -5.37
C SER A 155 -4.29 2.36 -5.25
N GLU A 156 -3.26 2.19 -4.44
CA GLU A 156 -2.59 0.92 -4.27
C GLU A 156 -3.46 -0.09 -3.52
N GLU A 157 -4.15 0.31 -2.44
CA GLU A 157 -5.03 -0.61 -1.72
C GLU A 157 -6.25 -1.01 -2.57
N LEU A 158 -6.77 -0.09 -3.37
CA LEU A 158 -7.85 -0.37 -4.31
C LEU A 158 -7.46 -1.45 -5.32
N VAL A 159 -6.26 -1.34 -5.89
CA VAL A 159 -5.72 -2.27 -6.88
C VAL A 159 -5.33 -3.60 -6.22
N PHE A 160 -4.43 -3.56 -5.23
CA PHE A 160 -3.79 -4.78 -4.71
C PHE A 160 -4.69 -5.55 -3.76
N ARG A 161 -5.43 -4.89 -2.86
CA ARG A 161 -6.31 -5.57 -1.88
C ARG A 161 -7.73 -5.68 -2.39
N GLY A 162 -8.28 -4.59 -2.90
CA GLY A 162 -9.65 -4.56 -3.39
C GLY A 162 -9.86 -5.46 -4.61
N TYR A 163 -9.04 -5.28 -5.65
CA TYR A 163 -9.24 -6.02 -6.90
C TYR A 163 -8.43 -7.31 -6.97
N ILE A 164 -7.11 -7.25 -6.85
CA ILE A 164 -6.21 -8.41 -7.03
C ILE A 164 -6.46 -9.45 -5.94
N LEU A 165 -6.21 -9.12 -4.67
CA LEU A 165 -6.38 -10.05 -3.55
C LEU A 165 -7.84 -10.54 -3.47
N GLY A 166 -8.82 -9.64 -3.64
CA GLY A 166 -10.23 -9.99 -3.65
C GLY A 166 -10.62 -11.04 -4.71
N ASN A 167 -9.94 -11.08 -5.86
CA ASN A 167 -10.15 -12.10 -6.89
C ASN A 167 -9.28 -13.35 -6.69
N LEU A 168 -8.05 -13.24 -6.17
CA LEU A 168 -7.20 -14.38 -5.80
C LEU A 168 -7.84 -15.23 -4.69
N LEU A 169 -8.50 -14.61 -3.72
CA LEU A 169 -9.24 -15.32 -2.66
C LEU A 169 -10.43 -16.16 -3.16
N LYS A 170 -10.90 -15.91 -4.40
CA LYS A 170 -11.91 -16.75 -5.06
C LYS A 170 -11.28 -17.90 -5.86
N THR A 171 -9.97 -17.88 -6.03
CA THR A 171 -9.21 -18.86 -6.82
C THR A 171 -8.56 -19.89 -5.90
N PHE A 172 -7.88 -19.41 -4.86
CA PHE A 172 -7.10 -20.26 -3.98
C PHE A 172 -7.88 -20.61 -2.71
N PRO A 173 -8.04 -21.91 -2.38
CA PRO A 173 -8.68 -22.33 -1.13
C PRO A 173 -7.93 -21.81 0.11
N ASN A 174 -6.60 -21.75 0.04
CA ASN A 174 -5.77 -21.23 1.12
C ASN A 174 -5.62 -19.71 0.96
N LYS A 175 -6.19 -18.94 1.88
CA LYS A 175 -6.16 -17.47 1.92
C LYS A 175 -4.74 -16.90 2.00
N TYR A 176 -3.80 -17.61 2.63
CA TYR A 176 -2.41 -17.16 2.75
C TYR A 176 -1.62 -17.26 1.44
N ILE A 177 -1.95 -18.24 0.57
CA ILE A 177 -1.39 -18.30 -0.79
C ILE A 177 -1.86 -17.09 -1.61
N ALA A 178 -3.15 -16.77 -1.55
CA ALA A 178 -3.69 -15.57 -2.22
C ALA A 178 -3.02 -14.29 -1.72
N LEU A 179 -2.83 -14.18 -0.39
CA LEU A 179 -2.14 -13.05 0.24
C LEU A 179 -0.68 -12.94 -0.23
N ALA A 180 0.07 -14.04 -0.22
CA ALA A 180 1.47 -14.05 -0.65
C ALA A 180 1.65 -13.67 -2.13
N ILE A 181 0.75 -14.14 -3.02
CA ILE A 181 0.77 -13.75 -4.43
C ILE A 181 0.48 -12.26 -4.58
N SER A 182 -0.53 -11.72 -3.88
CA SER A 182 -0.86 -10.30 -3.90
C SER A 182 0.29 -9.44 -3.36
N ALA A 183 0.95 -9.87 -2.28
CA ALA A 183 2.11 -9.20 -1.70
C ALA A 183 3.33 -9.21 -2.65
N LEU A 184 3.55 -10.31 -3.36
CA LEU A 184 4.62 -10.39 -4.36
C LEU A 184 4.34 -9.44 -5.54
N LEU A 185 3.11 -9.38 -6.04
CA LEU A 185 2.73 -8.44 -7.11
C LEU A 185 2.89 -6.99 -6.65
N PHE A 186 2.56 -6.69 -5.38
CA PHE A 186 2.79 -5.39 -4.77
C PHE A 186 4.29 -5.02 -4.77
N ALA A 187 5.16 -5.91 -4.30
CA ALA A 187 6.61 -5.69 -4.31
C ALA A 187 7.16 -5.53 -5.74
N CYS A 188 6.70 -6.33 -6.70
CA CYS A 188 7.09 -6.21 -8.10
C CYS A 188 6.70 -4.87 -8.73
N PHE A 189 5.57 -4.28 -8.32
CA PHE A 189 5.15 -2.97 -8.81
C PHE A 189 6.14 -1.85 -8.43
N HIS A 190 6.88 -2.02 -7.34
CA HIS A 190 7.86 -1.06 -6.82
C HIS A 190 9.30 -1.27 -7.33
N ILE A 191 9.51 -2.22 -8.25
CA ILE A 191 10.89 -2.57 -8.70
C ILE A 191 11.62 -1.42 -9.41
N SER A 192 10.88 -0.43 -9.91
CA SER A 192 11.42 0.77 -10.56
C SER A 192 11.59 1.96 -9.62
N ASN A 193 11.30 1.81 -8.34
CA ASN A 193 11.42 2.92 -7.39
C ASN A 193 12.89 3.29 -7.16
N PRO A 194 13.17 4.60 -6.95
CA PRO A 194 14.53 5.07 -6.66
C PRO A 194 15.11 4.39 -5.42
N GLY A 195 16.37 3.97 -5.49
CA GLY A 195 17.06 3.37 -4.35
C GLY A 195 16.64 1.94 -3.99
N ILE A 196 15.81 1.28 -4.81
CA ILE A 196 15.41 -0.12 -4.58
C ILE A 196 16.63 -1.04 -4.54
N HIS A 197 16.66 -1.94 -3.58
CA HIS A 197 17.66 -2.99 -3.43
C HIS A 197 17.03 -4.26 -2.86
N THR A 198 17.77 -5.37 -2.81
CA THR A 198 17.22 -6.69 -2.47
C THR A 198 16.48 -6.72 -1.13
N LEU A 199 17.04 -6.07 -0.08
CA LEU A 199 16.38 -6.02 1.23
C LEU A 199 15.12 -5.17 1.21
N ALA A 200 15.14 -4.02 0.49
CA ALA A 200 13.97 -3.17 0.29
C ALA A 200 12.85 -3.94 -0.44
N PHE A 201 13.19 -4.72 -1.49
CA PHE A 201 12.23 -5.57 -2.17
C PHE A 201 11.61 -6.63 -1.24
N ALA A 202 12.42 -7.29 -0.42
CA ALA A 202 11.94 -8.25 0.58
C ALA A 202 11.00 -7.57 1.62
N ASN A 203 11.34 -6.36 2.04
CA ASN A 203 10.52 -5.57 2.98
C ASN A 203 9.21 -5.09 2.34
N LEU A 204 9.20 -4.74 1.05
CA LEU A 204 7.97 -4.46 0.31
C LEU A 204 7.04 -5.67 0.23
N PHE A 205 7.61 -6.88 0.08
CA PHE A 205 6.82 -8.10 0.18
C PHE A 205 6.21 -8.26 1.58
N LEU A 206 6.97 -8.02 2.66
CA LEU A 206 6.46 -8.04 4.03
C LEU A 206 5.39 -6.96 4.26
N ALA A 207 5.58 -5.75 3.74
CA ALA A 207 4.58 -4.69 3.75
C ALA A 207 3.30 -5.13 3.01
N GLY A 208 3.46 -5.80 1.86
CA GLY A 208 2.36 -6.42 1.13
C GLY A 208 1.54 -7.39 1.96
N LEU A 209 2.21 -8.22 2.78
CA LEU A 209 1.56 -9.15 3.73
C LEU A 209 0.86 -8.37 4.86
N LEU A 210 1.53 -7.39 5.48
CA LEU A 210 0.96 -6.57 6.57
C LEU A 210 -0.31 -5.85 6.15
N LEU A 211 -0.28 -5.19 5.00
CA LEU A 211 -1.41 -4.45 4.47
C LEU A 211 -2.58 -5.36 4.07
N GLY A 212 -2.31 -6.60 3.62
CA GLY A 212 -3.34 -7.53 3.20
C GLY A 212 -3.85 -8.48 4.30
N ILE A 213 -3.17 -8.57 5.46
CA ILE A 213 -3.48 -9.59 6.48
C ILE A 213 -4.89 -9.44 7.07
N ASN A 214 -5.39 -8.24 7.28
CA ASN A 214 -6.75 -8.03 7.73
C ASN A 214 -7.77 -8.36 6.64
N TYR A 215 -7.46 -8.00 5.39
CA TYR A 215 -8.37 -8.16 4.26
C TYR A 215 -8.73 -9.64 3.98
N ILE A 216 -7.83 -10.57 4.20
CA ILE A 216 -8.12 -12.01 3.99
C ILE A 216 -9.22 -12.55 4.91
N TYR A 217 -9.50 -11.87 6.03
CA TYR A 217 -10.59 -12.21 6.97
C TYR A 217 -11.84 -11.37 6.73
N THR A 218 -11.68 -10.06 6.63
CA THR A 218 -12.78 -9.10 6.64
C THR A 218 -13.34 -8.76 5.27
N LYS A 219 -12.52 -8.87 4.22
CA LYS A 219 -12.80 -8.32 2.88
C LYS A 219 -13.06 -6.81 2.92
N ASN A 220 -12.46 -6.10 3.89
CA ASN A 220 -12.64 -4.68 4.14
C ASN A 220 -11.31 -3.93 3.95
N LEU A 221 -11.36 -2.76 3.31
CA LEU A 221 -10.18 -1.98 2.91
C LEU A 221 -9.74 -0.94 3.94
N TRP A 222 -10.59 -0.60 4.92
CA TRP A 222 -10.29 0.52 5.82
C TRP A 222 -9.04 0.29 6.68
N PHE A 223 -8.81 -0.94 7.16
CA PHE A 223 -7.56 -1.27 7.87
C PHE A 223 -6.35 -1.03 6.95
N SER A 224 -6.35 -1.64 5.77
CA SER A 224 -5.23 -1.55 4.82
C SER A 224 -4.96 -0.11 4.40
N PHE A 225 -6.01 0.62 4.02
CA PHE A 225 -5.91 2.02 3.60
C PHE A 225 -5.36 2.94 4.70
N LEU A 226 -5.93 2.86 5.92
CA LEU A 226 -5.48 3.72 7.03
C LEU A 226 -4.09 3.33 7.54
N PHE A 227 -3.74 2.05 7.52
CA PHE A 227 -2.39 1.61 7.84
C PHE A 227 -1.39 2.16 6.80
N HIS A 228 -1.66 2.01 5.52
CA HIS A 228 -0.79 2.49 4.44
C HIS A 228 -0.64 4.01 4.47
N LEU A 229 -1.75 4.75 4.57
CA LEU A 229 -1.74 6.19 4.70
C LEU A 229 -0.92 6.66 5.91
N SER A 230 -1.18 6.09 7.09
CA SER A 230 -0.48 6.48 8.32
C SER A 230 1.00 6.12 8.27
N TRP A 231 1.35 4.96 7.70
CA TRP A 231 2.73 4.57 7.48
C TRP A 231 3.46 5.61 6.61
N ASN A 232 2.98 5.85 5.39
CA ASN A 232 3.63 6.76 4.46
C ASN A 232 3.70 8.20 4.98
N PHE A 233 2.61 8.69 5.58
CA PHE A 233 2.57 10.05 6.12
C PHE A 233 3.51 10.25 7.32
N PHE A 234 3.57 9.28 8.24
CA PHE A 234 4.51 9.37 9.36
C PHE A 234 5.95 9.16 8.92
N GLN A 235 6.23 8.21 8.03
CA GLN A 235 7.60 7.95 7.57
C GLN A 235 8.21 9.18 6.90
N GLY A 236 7.56 9.75 5.90
CA GLY A 236 8.07 10.89 5.13
C GLY A 236 7.75 12.23 5.79
N PRO A 237 6.52 12.72 5.65
CA PRO A 237 6.15 14.08 6.06
C PRO A 237 6.35 14.39 7.55
N ILE A 238 6.25 13.42 8.46
CA ILE A 238 6.48 13.67 9.89
C ILE A 238 7.92 13.38 10.29
N LEU A 239 8.45 12.18 10.03
CA LEU A 239 9.74 11.73 10.54
C LEU A 239 10.94 12.10 9.65
N GLY A 240 10.70 12.51 8.39
CA GLY A 240 11.74 12.99 7.47
C GLY A 240 12.52 11.90 6.73
N PHE A 241 12.05 10.66 6.74
CA PHE A 241 12.66 9.61 5.92
C PHE A 241 12.10 9.59 4.50
N LYS A 242 12.85 9.04 3.56
CA LYS A 242 12.29 8.72 2.24
C LYS A 242 11.21 7.65 2.37
N VAL A 243 10.17 7.73 1.55
CA VAL A 243 9.08 6.74 1.46
C VAL A 243 9.24 5.99 0.15
N SER A 244 9.63 4.73 0.20
CA SER A 244 9.91 3.91 -0.99
C SER A 244 10.79 4.62 -2.02
N GLY A 245 11.81 5.35 -1.55
CA GLY A 245 12.74 6.14 -2.35
C GLY A 245 12.29 7.58 -2.67
N LEU A 246 11.05 7.96 -2.34
CA LEU A 246 10.52 9.32 -2.58
C LEU A 246 10.90 10.26 -1.44
N SER A 247 11.42 11.44 -1.78
CA SER A 247 11.68 12.53 -0.83
C SER A 247 10.53 13.52 -0.81
N LEU A 248 10.06 13.88 0.38
CA LEU A 248 8.96 14.82 0.60
C LEU A 248 9.38 15.91 1.58
N PRO A 249 8.76 17.10 1.52
CA PRO A 249 8.87 18.08 2.60
C PRO A 249 8.43 17.43 3.92
N SER A 250 9.19 17.66 5.00
CA SER A 250 8.96 16.99 6.28
C SER A 250 9.05 17.95 7.47
N LEU A 251 8.35 17.58 8.54
CA LEU A 251 8.39 18.27 9.82
C LEU A 251 9.77 18.11 10.51
N LEU A 252 10.26 16.87 10.56
CA LEU A 252 11.60 16.57 11.12
C LEU A 252 12.59 16.38 9.98
N VAL A 253 13.80 16.91 10.14
CA VAL A 253 14.91 16.69 9.22
C VAL A 253 15.72 15.51 9.72
N ALA A 254 15.50 14.33 9.12
CA ALA A 254 16.21 13.12 9.51
C ALA A 254 17.55 13.00 8.80
N GLU A 255 18.60 12.72 9.57
CA GLU A 255 19.94 12.37 9.09
C GLU A 255 20.28 10.94 9.56
N PRO A 256 19.98 9.92 8.73
CA PRO A 256 20.43 8.56 8.98
C PRO A 256 21.95 8.50 8.88
N LYS A 257 22.62 7.85 9.87
CA LYS A 257 24.07 7.76 9.95
C LYS A 257 24.57 6.31 9.94
N GLY A 258 25.71 6.09 9.29
CA GLY A 258 26.39 4.78 9.32
C GLY A 258 25.87 3.77 8.31
N ASP A 259 25.67 2.53 8.74
CA ASP A 259 25.41 1.40 7.85
C ASP A 259 24.04 1.49 7.16
N LEU A 260 24.05 1.45 5.82
CA LEU A 260 22.84 1.46 4.99
C LEU A 260 21.92 0.25 5.23
N PHE A 261 22.50 -0.88 5.68
CA PHE A 261 21.74 -2.07 6.03
C PHE A 261 20.85 -1.85 7.28
N LEU A 262 21.29 -0.99 8.21
CA LEU A 262 20.53 -0.61 9.40
C LEU A 262 19.54 0.51 9.11
N THR A 263 19.97 1.53 8.35
CA THR A 263 19.19 2.76 8.13
C THR A 263 18.21 2.67 6.94
N GLY A 264 18.44 1.74 6.01
CA GLY A 264 17.66 1.57 4.78
C GLY A 264 18.13 2.43 3.60
N GLY A 265 19.12 3.30 3.83
CA GLY A 265 19.78 4.10 2.78
C GLY A 265 18.83 4.97 1.97
N ASP A 266 19.03 4.98 0.67
CA ASP A 266 18.25 5.82 -0.27
C ASP A 266 16.80 5.36 -0.47
N PHE A 267 16.44 4.17 -0.01
CA PHE A 267 15.05 3.72 -0.06
C PHE A 267 14.22 4.21 1.13
N GLY A 268 14.88 4.56 2.22
CA GLY A 268 14.27 4.94 3.50
C GLY A 268 14.14 3.77 4.46
N LEU A 269 13.43 3.94 5.59
CA LEU A 269 13.31 2.92 6.65
C LEU A 269 12.85 1.55 6.14
N GLU A 270 12.06 1.53 5.09
CA GLU A 270 11.59 0.32 4.42
C GLU A 270 12.72 -0.53 3.86
N GLY A 271 13.90 0.04 3.60
CA GLY A 271 15.09 -0.67 3.17
C GLY A 271 15.92 -1.30 4.31
N SER A 272 15.56 -1.11 5.58
CA SER A 272 16.39 -1.52 6.74
C SER A 272 16.10 -2.94 7.23
N ILE A 273 17.13 -3.58 7.80
CA ILE A 273 16.99 -4.89 8.49
C ILE A 273 16.15 -4.76 9.76
N ILE A 274 16.18 -3.61 10.42
CA ILE A 274 15.33 -3.36 11.61
C ILE A 274 13.87 -3.42 11.20
N ASN A 275 13.51 -2.77 10.08
CA ASN A 275 12.16 -2.84 9.54
C ASN A 275 11.79 -4.28 9.12
N THR A 276 12.73 -5.07 8.59
CA THR A 276 12.50 -6.50 8.27
C THR A 276 12.04 -7.26 9.52
N LEU A 277 12.78 -7.13 10.62
CA LEU A 277 12.47 -7.85 11.87
C LEU A 277 11.15 -7.41 12.48
N ILE A 278 10.89 -6.10 12.51
CA ILE A 278 9.65 -5.53 13.03
C ILE A 278 8.46 -5.96 12.15
N SER A 279 8.58 -5.83 10.83
CA SER A 279 7.50 -6.19 9.90
C SER A 279 7.20 -7.70 9.93
N PHE A 280 8.23 -8.55 9.92
CA PHE A 280 8.07 -10.00 10.01
C PHE A 280 7.35 -10.41 11.31
N THR A 281 7.80 -9.86 12.45
CA THR A 281 7.17 -10.12 13.74
C THR A 281 5.72 -9.64 13.77
N SER A 282 5.47 -8.46 13.19
CA SER A 282 4.12 -7.89 13.10
C SER A 282 3.18 -8.72 12.22
N VAL A 283 3.67 -9.29 11.10
CA VAL A 283 2.89 -10.23 10.27
C VAL A 283 2.44 -11.41 11.12
N LEU A 284 3.33 -12.02 11.92
CA LEU A 284 2.98 -13.18 12.76
C LEU A 284 1.98 -12.82 13.84
N ILE A 285 2.18 -11.69 14.54
CA ILE A 285 1.27 -11.22 15.60
C ILE A 285 -0.12 -10.92 15.02
N LEU A 286 -0.19 -10.17 13.91
CA LEU A 286 -1.47 -9.81 13.29
C LEU A 286 -2.18 -11.04 12.69
N ALA A 287 -1.44 -11.96 12.07
CA ALA A 287 -2.00 -13.21 11.58
C ALA A 287 -2.65 -14.01 12.74
N TRP A 288 -1.95 -14.16 13.86
CA TRP A 288 -2.47 -14.83 15.06
C TRP A 288 -3.69 -14.09 15.64
N ALA A 289 -3.61 -12.77 15.78
CA ALA A 289 -4.67 -11.97 16.37
C ALA A 289 -5.97 -12.01 15.53
N PHE A 290 -5.86 -11.85 14.20
CA PHE A 290 -7.01 -11.93 13.31
C PHE A 290 -7.54 -13.36 13.14
N GLU A 291 -6.67 -14.37 13.14
CA GLU A 291 -7.13 -15.76 13.17
C GLU A 291 -7.97 -16.03 14.42
N LYS A 292 -7.49 -15.63 15.60
CA LYS A 292 -8.22 -15.76 16.86
C LYS A 292 -9.53 -14.98 16.88
N LYS A 293 -9.56 -13.79 16.28
CA LYS A 293 -10.75 -12.91 16.25
C LYS A 293 -11.83 -13.46 15.33
N TYR A 294 -11.46 -13.94 14.14
CA TYR A 294 -12.40 -14.29 13.07
C TYR A 294 -12.65 -15.78 12.88
N ASN A 295 -11.77 -16.65 13.40
CA ASN A 295 -11.92 -18.09 13.40
C ASN A 295 -11.70 -18.66 14.82
N PRO A 296 -12.55 -18.33 15.81
CA PRO A 296 -12.38 -18.85 17.15
C PRO A 296 -12.56 -20.38 17.14
N SER A 297 -11.51 -21.10 17.49
CA SER A 297 -11.47 -22.57 17.54
C SER A 297 -12.17 -23.19 18.77
N SER A 298 -12.82 -22.39 19.63
CA SER A 298 -13.57 -22.85 20.79
C SER A 298 -15.05 -22.48 20.69
N PRO A 299 -15.99 -23.38 21.10
CA PRO A 299 -17.39 -23.00 21.23
C PRO A 299 -17.51 -21.81 22.18
N GLN A 300 -18.14 -20.73 21.76
CA GLN A 300 -18.49 -19.68 22.69
C GLN A 300 -19.35 -20.31 23.81
N PRO A 301 -19.07 -20.00 25.09
CA PRO A 301 -19.97 -20.44 26.15
C PRO A 301 -21.37 -19.94 25.80
N ALA A 302 -22.34 -20.87 25.84
CA ALA A 302 -23.73 -20.58 25.52
C ALA A 302 -24.14 -19.30 26.29
N LYS A 303 -24.63 -18.29 25.58
CA LYS A 303 -25.23 -17.14 26.23
C LYS A 303 -26.37 -17.70 27.08
N ILE A 304 -26.19 -17.70 28.41
CA ILE A 304 -27.25 -18.03 29.37
C ILE A 304 -28.34 -17.02 29.12
N SER A 305 -29.43 -17.43 28.49
CA SER A 305 -30.64 -16.60 28.41
C SER A 305 -31.07 -16.35 29.85
N PRO A 306 -31.31 -15.09 30.25
CA PRO A 306 -31.91 -14.85 31.55
C PRO A 306 -33.29 -15.51 31.51
N THR A 307 -33.47 -16.56 32.29
CA THR A 307 -34.79 -17.10 32.60
C THR A 307 -35.57 -16.03 33.31
N VAL A 308 -36.71 -15.64 32.70
CA VAL A 308 -37.74 -14.77 33.26
C VAL A 308 -38.33 -15.42 34.52
#